data_b1ff543e8e00ee515fbb2d4ae9efa8b4
#
_entry.id   b1ff543e8e00ee515fbb2d4ae9efa8b4
#
_cell.length_a   1.000
_cell.length_b   1.000
_cell.length_c   1.000
_cell.angle_alpha   90.00
_cell.angle_beta   90.00
_cell.angle_gamma   90.00
#
_symmetry.space_group_name_H-M   'P 1'
#
loop_
_entity.id
_entity.type
_entity.pdbx_description
1 polymer ?
#
loop_
_entity_poly.entity_id
_entity_poly.type
_entity_poly.pdbx_seq_one_letter_code
_entity_poly.pdbx_strand_id
1 'polypeptide(L)'
;MQDDNPSMATATSIPLNEYLQKTYEPDCDYIDGELKERNVGEQPHGHIQNIIGAIFRENRKAWSTRAIVETRVQTRPTHFRIPDICILRSSDPHDPIIRFAPYICIEILSKDDTLMEIQIRTDEYRAMGVEHVWVVDPWLRIGYIVSARGFQHPADGIFAVPDTPIRLVLADLFAELDED
;
A
#
# COMPACT_ATOMS: atom_id res chain seq x y z
N MET A 1 8.32 31.33 -41.37
CA MET A 1 8.60 30.80 -40.02
C MET A 1 7.23 30.47 -39.43
N GLN A 2 6.87 29.21 -39.45
CA GLN A 2 5.68 28.72 -38.77
C GLN A 2 6.13 28.24 -37.41
N ASP A 3 5.58 28.85 -36.36
CA ASP A 3 5.76 28.42 -34.99
C ASP A 3 4.88 27.19 -34.75
N ASP A 4 5.45 26.01 -34.85
CA ASP A 4 4.85 24.78 -34.36
C ASP A 4 4.97 24.78 -32.82
N ASN A 5 3.96 25.34 -32.18
CA ASN A 5 3.78 25.18 -30.73
C ASN A 5 3.18 23.79 -30.48
N PRO A 6 3.87 22.86 -29.78
CA PRO A 6 3.29 21.57 -29.48
C PRO A 6 2.08 21.80 -28.57
N SER A 7 0.90 21.47 -29.08
CA SER A 7 -0.34 21.40 -28.33
C SER A 7 -0.10 20.50 -27.08
N MET A 8 -0.12 21.14 -25.90
CA MET A 8 -0.22 20.39 -24.66
C MET A 8 -1.52 19.61 -24.72
N ALA A 9 -1.42 18.29 -24.85
CA ALA A 9 -2.55 17.42 -24.67
C ALA A 9 -3.09 17.65 -23.24
N THR A 10 -4.24 18.28 -23.13
CA THR A 10 -4.95 18.44 -21.87
C THR A 10 -5.32 17.02 -21.42
N ALA A 11 -4.63 16.53 -20.40
CA ALA A 11 -5.03 15.30 -19.73
C ALA A 11 -6.50 15.46 -19.33
N THR A 12 -7.37 14.61 -19.86
CA THR A 12 -8.80 14.68 -19.58
C THR A 12 -8.98 14.25 -18.11
N SER A 13 -9.28 15.21 -17.26
CA SER A 13 -9.54 14.94 -15.85
C SER A 13 -10.80 14.09 -15.71
N ILE A 14 -10.69 12.97 -15.00
CA ILE A 14 -11.81 12.07 -14.73
C ILE A 14 -12.55 12.56 -13.48
N PRO A 15 -13.86 12.77 -13.55
CA PRO A 15 -14.66 13.16 -12.38
C PRO A 15 -14.58 12.07 -11.28
N LEU A 16 -14.49 12.48 -10.02
CA LEU A 16 -14.40 11.56 -8.89
C LEU A 16 -15.55 10.54 -8.84
N ASN A 17 -16.78 10.98 -9.14
CA ASN A 17 -17.93 10.08 -9.17
C ASN A 17 -17.80 9.01 -10.26
N GLU A 18 -17.16 9.31 -11.37
CA GLU A 18 -16.88 8.33 -12.42
C GLU A 18 -15.84 7.30 -11.94
N TYR A 19 -14.74 7.76 -11.32
CA TYR A 19 -13.74 6.87 -10.75
C TYR A 19 -14.33 5.90 -9.71
N LEU A 20 -15.21 6.39 -8.85
CA LEU A 20 -15.81 5.57 -7.79
C LEU A 20 -16.78 4.50 -8.29
N GLN A 21 -17.32 4.68 -9.50
CA GLN A 21 -18.30 3.77 -10.12
C GLN A 21 -17.68 2.76 -11.09
N LYS A 22 -16.41 2.95 -11.45
CA LYS A 22 -15.71 2.10 -12.42
C LYS A 22 -14.65 1.22 -11.79
N THR A 23 -14.39 0.10 -12.44
CA THR A 23 -13.20 -0.73 -12.24
C THR A 23 -12.21 -0.40 -13.35
N TYR A 24 -10.94 -0.38 -13.02
CA TYR A 24 -9.86 -0.12 -13.97
C TYR A 24 -8.95 -1.35 -14.05
N GLU A 25 -8.42 -1.63 -15.23
CA GLU A 25 -7.46 -2.71 -15.47
C GLU A 25 -6.30 -2.13 -16.31
N PRO A 26 -5.09 -2.05 -15.71
CA PRO A 26 -4.77 -2.35 -14.33
C PRO A 26 -5.46 -1.39 -13.33
N ASP A 27 -5.52 -1.79 -12.06
CA ASP A 27 -6.03 -0.92 -11.01
C ASP A 27 -5.25 0.41 -10.96
N CYS A 28 -5.97 1.49 -10.67
CA CYS A 28 -5.42 2.84 -10.69
C CYS A 28 -5.66 3.57 -9.37
N ASP A 29 -4.63 4.23 -8.89
CA ASP A 29 -4.80 5.31 -7.95
C ASP A 29 -5.49 6.50 -8.62
N TYR A 30 -6.23 7.30 -7.86
CA TYR A 30 -6.85 8.52 -8.34
C TYR A 30 -6.30 9.72 -7.58
N ILE A 31 -5.73 10.69 -8.32
CA ILE A 31 -5.05 11.85 -7.76
C ILE A 31 -5.54 13.10 -8.49
N ASP A 32 -6.39 13.91 -7.83
CA ASP A 32 -6.89 15.19 -8.36
C ASP A 32 -7.44 15.11 -9.80
N GLY A 33 -8.13 14.01 -10.13
CA GLY A 33 -8.71 13.78 -11.46
C GLY A 33 -7.84 12.97 -12.40
N GLU A 34 -6.62 12.65 -12.05
CA GLU A 34 -5.74 11.79 -12.83
C GLU A 34 -5.75 10.34 -12.33
N LEU A 35 -5.77 9.41 -13.28
CA LEU A 35 -5.51 7.99 -12.99
C LEU A 35 -4.01 7.74 -13.05
N LYS A 36 -3.50 7.13 -12.01
CA LYS A 36 -2.12 6.61 -11.95
C LYS A 36 -2.20 5.10 -11.94
N GLU A 37 -1.83 4.49 -13.05
CA GLU A 37 -1.74 3.04 -13.14
C GLU A 37 -0.77 2.51 -12.10
N ARG A 38 -1.13 1.37 -11.51
CA ARG A 38 -0.26 0.65 -10.58
C ARG A 38 0.58 -0.35 -11.36
N ASN A 39 1.81 -0.55 -10.90
CA ASN A 39 2.65 -1.60 -11.45
C ASN A 39 2.00 -2.97 -11.19
N VAL A 40 2.04 -3.84 -12.19
CA VAL A 40 1.56 -5.21 -12.02
C VAL A 40 2.55 -5.98 -11.16
N GLY A 41 2.06 -6.55 -10.07
CA GLY A 41 2.87 -7.36 -9.17
C GLY A 41 3.38 -8.62 -9.88
N GLU A 42 4.68 -8.90 -9.73
CA GLU A 42 5.28 -10.16 -10.15
C GLU A 42 5.10 -11.25 -9.08
N GLN A 43 5.46 -12.49 -9.37
CA GLN A 43 5.27 -13.63 -8.45
C GLN A 43 5.79 -13.36 -7.03
N PRO A 44 7.01 -12.81 -6.79
CA PRO A 44 7.47 -12.53 -5.43
C PRO A 44 6.60 -11.52 -4.68
N HIS A 45 6.06 -10.49 -5.37
CA HIS A 45 5.14 -9.52 -4.79
C HIS A 45 3.85 -10.22 -4.32
N GLY A 46 3.19 -10.95 -5.23
CA GLY A 46 1.94 -11.66 -4.90
C GLY A 46 2.12 -12.72 -3.81
N HIS A 47 3.29 -13.39 -3.79
CA HIS A 47 3.59 -14.40 -2.77
C HIS A 47 3.73 -13.74 -1.38
N ILE A 48 4.52 -12.67 -1.24
CA ILE A 48 4.64 -11.91 0.03
C ILE A 48 3.28 -11.37 0.48
N GLN A 49 2.47 -10.84 -0.45
CA GLN A 49 1.13 -10.36 -0.14
C GLN A 49 0.24 -11.47 0.45
N ASN A 50 0.29 -12.66 -0.15
CA ASN A 50 -0.45 -13.82 0.32
C ASN A 50 0.01 -14.27 1.71
N ILE A 51 1.31 -14.40 1.94
CA ILE A 51 1.89 -14.82 3.23
C ILE A 51 1.48 -13.85 4.34
N ILE A 52 1.68 -12.55 4.14
CA ILE A 52 1.31 -11.53 5.14
C ILE A 52 -0.20 -11.58 5.40
N GLY A 53 -1.01 -11.68 4.36
CA GLY A 53 -2.47 -11.81 4.47
C GLY A 53 -2.88 -13.06 5.28
N ALA A 54 -2.21 -14.20 5.05
CA ALA A 54 -2.44 -15.45 5.79
C ALA A 54 -2.08 -15.30 7.27
N ILE A 55 -0.91 -14.76 7.61
CA ILE A 55 -0.47 -14.52 8.99
C ILE A 55 -1.49 -13.67 9.76
N PHE A 56 -1.95 -12.55 9.17
CA PHE A 56 -2.96 -11.72 9.82
C PHE A 56 -4.32 -12.41 9.93
N ARG A 57 -4.72 -13.21 8.94
CA ARG A 57 -5.96 -13.97 8.97
C ARG A 57 -5.95 -15.05 10.06
N GLU A 58 -4.86 -15.76 10.23
CA GLU A 58 -4.69 -16.79 11.25
C GLU A 58 -4.74 -16.20 12.67
N ASN A 59 -4.09 -15.05 12.84
CA ASN A 59 -4.01 -14.35 14.11
C ASN A 59 -5.14 -13.33 14.36
N ARG A 60 -6.13 -13.22 13.47
CA ARG A 60 -7.16 -12.16 13.50
C ARG A 60 -7.86 -11.99 14.85
N LYS A 61 -8.11 -13.08 15.57
CA LYS A 61 -8.78 -13.04 16.88
C LYS A 61 -7.82 -12.58 17.97
N ALA A 62 -6.61 -13.14 18.00
CA ALA A 62 -5.58 -12.80 18.98
C ALA A 62 -5.10 -11.35 18.82
N TRP A 63 -4.99 -10.87 17.59
CA TRP A 63 -4.52 -9.51 17.29
C TRP A 63 -5.65 -8.50 17.18
N SER A 64 -6.92 -8.96 17.21
CA SER A 64 -8.11 -8.11 17.00
C SER A 64 -8.02 -7.26 15.74
N THR A 65 -7.56 -7.87 14.63
CA THR A 65 -7.35 -7.22 13.34
C THR A 65 -7.98 -8.00 12.20
N ARG A 66 -8.08 -7.35 11.05
CA ARG A 66 -8.40 -7.98 9.76
C ARG A 66 -7.52 -7.39 8.67
N ALA A 67 -6.99 -8.24 7.81
CA ALA A 67 -6.27 -7.84 6.61
C ALA A 67 -7.26 -7.65 5.44
N ILE A 68 -7.06 -6.59 4.67
CA ILE A 68 -7.77 -6.27 3.43
C ILE A 68 -6.70 -5.98 2.39
N VAL A 69 -6.82 -6.56 1.21
CA VAL A 69 -5.86 -6.37 0.11
C VAL A 69 -6.47 -5.50 -0.99
N GLU A 70 -5.64 -4.74 -1.68
CA GLU A 70 -5.98 -4.01 -2.91
C GLU A 70 -7.31 -3.24 -2.83
N THR A 71 -7.53 -2.57 -1.72
CA THR A 71 -8.77 -1.83 -1.47
C THR A 71 -8.53 -0.33 -1.47
N ARG A 72 -9.43 0.41 -2.09
CA ARG A 72 -9.34 1.87 -2.16
C ARG A 72 -9.35 2.50 -0.79
N VAL A 73 -8.35 3.32 -0.51
CA VAL A 73 -8.21 4.15 0.69
C VAL A 73 -8.26 5.61 0.27
N GLN A 74 -9.23 6.37 0.78
CA GLN A 74 -9.32 7.81 0.54
C GLN A 74 -8.35 8.54 1.47
N THR A 75 -7.15 8.86 0.98
CA THR A 75 -6.12 9.56 1.75
C THR A 75 -6.37 11.05 1.89
N ARG A 76 -7.05 11.66 0.90
CA ARG A 76 -7.50 13.06 0.87
C ARG A 76 -8.83 13.17 0.14
N PRO A 77 -9.54 14.32 0.15
CA PRO A 77 -10.83 14.45 -0.52
C PRO A 77 -10.84 14.02 -1.99
N THR A 78 -9.73 14.24 -2.72
CA THR A 78 -9.56 13.92 -4.14
C THR A 78 -8.40 12.95 -4.39
N HIS A 79 -7.90 12.25 -3.37
CA HIS A 79 -6.86 11.23 -3.49
C HIS A 79 -7.36 9.88 -2.99
N PHE A 80 -7.24 8.87 -3.84
CA PHE A 80 -7.53 7.48 -3.52
C PHE A 80 -6.32 6.65 -3.88
N ARG A 81 -5.75 5.97 -2.89
CA ARG A 81 -4.67 5.01 -3.04
C ARG A 81 -5.21 3.60 -2.89
N ILE A 82 -4.47 2.64 -3.41
CA ILE A 82 -4.78 1.21 -3.26
C ILE A 82 -3.55 0.54 -2.65
N PRO A 83 -3.39 0.55 -1.31
CA PRO A 83 -2.29 -0.17 -0.67
C PRO A 83 -2.36 -1.67 -0.96
N ASP A 84 -1.21 -2.33 -1.06
CA ASP A 84 -1.20 -3.78 -1.28
C ASP A 84 -1.89 -4.50 -0.12
N ILE A 85 -1.64 -4.07 1.11
CA ILE A 85 -2.35 -4.60 2.28
C ILE A 85 -2.69 -3.47 3.27
N CYS A 86 -3.95 -3.43 3.69
CA CYS A 86 -4.42 -2.65 4.83
C CYS A 86 -4.74 -3.58 5.99
N ILE A 87 -4.23 -3.27 7.16
CA ILE A 87 -4.67 -3.92 8.39
C ILE A 87 -5.60 -2.98 9.14
N LEU A 88 -6.81 -3.41 9.34
CA LEU A 88 -7.84 -2.70 10.10
C LEU A 88 -8.00 -3.34 11.47
N ARG A 89 -8.40 -2.55 12.46
CA ARG A 89 -8.84 -3.11 13.74
C ARG A 89 -10.20 -3.81 13.56
N SER A 90 -10.48 -4.81 14.35
CA SER A 90 -11.77 -5.51 14.28
C SER A 90 -12.97 -4.61 14.56
N SER A 91 -12.76 -3.50 15.27
CA SER A 91 -13.77 -2.49 15.58
C SER A 91 -14.02 -1.48 14.46
N ASP A 92 -13.14 -1.42 13.45
CA ASP A 92 -13.25 -0.42 12.38
C ASP A 92 -14.46 -0.69 11.48
N PRO A 93 -15.03 0.33 10.82
CA PRO A 93 -16.15 0.17 9.91
C PRO A 93 -15.91 -0.83 8.78
N HIS A 94 -17.00 -1.38 8.21
CA HIS A 94 -16.98 -2.28 7.05
C HIS A 94 -17.48 -1.56 5.79
N ASP A 95 -16.81 -0.47 5.42
CA ASP A 95 -17.16 0.31 4.24
C ASP A 95 -16.49 -0.24 2.97
N PRO A 96 -17.14 -0.13 1.80
CA PRO A 96 -16.55 -0.56 0.52
C PRO A 96 -15.26 0.20 0.16
N ILE A 97 -15.11 1.42 0.65
CA ILE A 97 -13.93 2.28 0.48
C ILE A 97 -13.50 2.72 1.87
N ILE A 98 -12.24 2.55 2.19
CA ILE A 98 -11.68 2.93 3.48
C ILE A 98 -11.50 4.45 3.52
N ARG A 99 -12.25 5.15 4.41
CA ARG A 99 -12.20 6.62 4.57
C ARG A 99 -11.67 7.06 5.93
N PHE A 100 -11.11 6.17 6.67
CA PHE A 100 -10.45 6.38 7.95
C PHE A 100 -9.04 5.82 7.88
N ALA A 101 -8.15 6.25 8.76
CA ALA A 101 -6.77 5.75 8.77
C ALA A 101 -6.75 4.25 9.12
N PRO A 102 -6.26 3.37 8.23
CA PRO A 102 -5.95 1.99 8.60
C PRO A 102 -4.98 1.93 9.77
N TYR A 103 -5.01 0.84 10.51
CA TYR A 103 -4.05 0.62 11.60
C TYR A 103 -2.63 0.43 11.07
N ILE A 104 -2.49 -0.38 10.02
CA ILE A 104 -1.22 -0.57 9.31
C ILE A 104 -1.50 -0.50 7.82
N CYS A 105 -0.65 0.20 7.05
CA CYS A 105 -0.55 0.07 5.60
C CYS A 105 0.78 -0.60 5.25
N ILE A 106 0.73 -1.58 4.34
CA ILE A 106 1.90 -2.30 3.88
C ILE A 106 1.96 -2.17 2.35
N GLU A 107 3.09 -1.70 1.84
CA GLU A 107 3.43 -1.70 0.41
C GLU A 107 4.46 -2.79 0.16
N ILE A 108 4.32 -3.50 -0.93
CA ILE A 108 5.25 -4.52 -1.40
C ILE A 108 5.82 -4.03 -2.72
N LEU A 109 7.12 -3.83 -2.80
CA LEU A 109 7.73 -3.23 -3.98
C LEU A 109 7.63 -4.17 -5.19
N SER A 110 7.16 -3.61 -6.29
CA SER A 110 7.32 -4.17 -7.61
C SER A 110 8.67 -3.74 -8.18
N LYS A 111 9.16 -4.45 -9.21
CA LYS A 111 10.46 -4.20 -9.81
C LYS A 111 10.59 -2.79 -10.41
N ASP A 112 9.48 -2.25 -10.88
CA ASP A 112 9.42 -0.95 -11.55
C ASP A 112 9.03 0.20 -10.62
N ASP A 113 8.81 -0.07 -9.32
CA ASP A 113 8.53 0.98 -8.35
C ASP A 113 9.74 1.89 -8.13
N THR A 114 9.51 3.19 -8.14
CA THR A 114 10.54 4.16 -7.82
C THR A 114 10.47 4.57 -6.34
N LEU A 115 11.64 4.86 -5.77
CA LEU A 115 11.71 5.34 -4.37
C LEU A 115 10.83 6.60 -4.16
N MET A 116 10.75 7.47 -5.16
CA MET A 116 9.95 8.69 -5.07
C MET A 116 8.45 8.39 -5.00
N GLU A 117 7.95 7.45 -5.79
CA GLU A 117 6.54 7.05 -5.78
C GLU A 117 6.15 6.42 -4.45
N ILE A 118 6.98 5.53 -3.94
CA ILE A 118 6.78 4.91 -2.62
C ILE A 118 6.81 5.95 -1.51
N GLN A 119 7.72 6.92 -1.56
CA GLN A 119 7.78 8.01 -0.59
C GLN A 119 6.48 8.82 -0.60
N ILE A 120 5.98 9.21 -1.79
CA ILE A 120 4.74 9.98 -1.92
C ILE A 120 3.55 9.19 -1.34
N ARG A 121 3.40 7.90 -1.69
CA ARG A 121 2.31 7.05 -1.18
C ARG A 121 2.36 6.93 0.34
N THR A 122 3.52 6.59 0.88
CA THR A 122 3.69 6.39 2.32
C THR A 122 3.55 7.67 3.13
N ASP A 123 3.95 8.82 2.59
CA ASP A 123 3.72 10.13 3.21
C ASP A 123 2.22 10.47 3.24
N GLU A 124 1.45 10.12 2.21
CA GLU A 124 -0.01 10.30 2.23
C GLU A 124 -0.67 9.43 3.31
N TYR A 125 -0.26 8.17 3.47
CA TYR A 125 -0.78 7.31 4.54
C TYR A 125 -0.49 7.90 5.92
N ARG A 126 0.72 8.35 6.14
CA ARG A 126 1.11 8.98 7.40
C ARG A 126 0.35 10.28 7.66
N ALA A 127 0.17 11.12 6.63
CA ALA A 127 -0.61 12.35 6.72
C ALA A 127 -2.09 12.09 7.02
N MET A 128 -2.64 10.96 6.56
CA MET A 128 -3.99 10.49 6.90
C MET A 128 -4.11 10.05 8.37
N GLY A 129 -3.00 9.73 9.02
CA GLY A 129 -2.96 9.26 10.40
C GLY A 129 -2.76 7.75 10.57
N VAL A 130 -2.30 7.05 9.51
CA VAL A 130 -1.92 5.63 9.62
C VAL A 130 -0.77 5.51 10.62
N GLU A 131 -0.97 4.70 11.67
CA GLU A 131 -0.02 4.59 12.77
C GLU A 131 1.26 3.84 12.36
N HIS A 132 1.11 2.81 11.52
CA HIS A 132 2.22 1.98 11.08
C HIS A 132 2.22 1.87 9.56
N VAL A 133 3.31 2.27 8.93
CA VAL A 133 3.52 2.11 7.49
C VAL A 133 4.77 1.28 7.28
N TRP A 134 4.60 0.14 6.62
CA TRP A 134 5.68 -0.80 6.33
C TRP A 134 5.85 -0.95 4.82
N VAL A 135 7.08 -1.17 4.40
CA VAL A 135 7.43 -1.44 3.01
C VAL A 135 8.28 -2.70 2.97
N VAL A 136 7.93 -3.63 2.10
CA VAL A 136 8.67 -4.87 1.88
C VAL A 136 9.25 -4.86 0.47
N ASP A 137 10.54 -5.10 0.36
CA ASP A 137 11.22 -5.31 -0.91
C ASP A 137 11.54 -6.81 -1.05
N PRO A 138 10.77 -7.55 -1.86
CA PRO A 138 10.99 -8.98 -2.04
C PRO A 138 12.25 -9.30 -2.85
N TRP A 139 12.75 -8.32 -3.64
CA TRP A 139 13.93 -8.49 -4.49
C TRP A 139 15.23 -8.37 -3.71
N LEU A 140 15.30 -7.34 -2.86
CA LEU A 140 16.46 -7.13 -1.99
C LEU A 140 16.34 -7.89 -0.66
N ARG A 141 15.19 -8.51 -0.39
CA ARG A 141 14.88 -9.24 0.87
C ARG A 141 15.07 -8.37 2.09
N ILE A 142 14.50 -7.18 2.04
CA ILE A 142 14.57 -6.19 3.11
C ILE A 142 13.19 -5.61 3.39
N GLY A 143 13.05 -5.00 4.56
CA GLY A 143 11.85 -4.28 4.94
C GLY A 143 12.19 -2.92 5.54
N TYR A 144 11.21 -2.02 5.49
CA TYR A 144 11.33 -0.68 6.06
C TYR A 144 10.10 -0.32 6.87
N ILE A 145 10.32 0.29 8.03
CA ILE A 145 9.33 1.06 8.77
C ILE A 145 9.43 2.50 8.30
N VAL A 146 8.31 3.07 7.87
CA VAL A 146 8.26 4.48 7.43
C VAL A 146 7.81 5.37 8.57
N SER A 147 8.64 6.31 8.94
CA SER A 147 8.41 7.26 10.02
C SER A 147 8.65 8.70 9.57
N ALA A 148 8.54 9.66 10.49
CA ALA A 148 8.95 11.05 10.24
C ALA A 148 10.47 11.18 9.92
N ARG A 149 11.25 10.14 10.20
CA ARG A 149 12.69 10.07 9.89
C ARG A 149 12.96 9.40 8.54
N GLY A 150 11.92 9.11 7.74
CA GLY A 150 12.00 8.37 6.48
C GLY A 150 11.96 6.86 6.67
N PHE A 151 12.55 6.14 5.73
CA PHE A 151 12.63 4.69 5.71
C PHE A 151 13.73 4.18 6.65
N GLN A 152 13.38 3.31 7.56
CA GLN A 152 14.30 2.72 8.53
C GLN A 152 14.14 1.21 8.54
N HIS A 153 15.23 0.47 8.56
CA HIS A 153 15.15 -0.97 8.76
C HIS A 153 14.59 -1.28 10.15
N PRO A 154 13.67 -2.25 10.26
CA PRO A 154 13.18 -2.67 11.57
C PRO A 154 14.32 -3.28 12.38
N ALA A 155 14.32 -3.02 13.71
CA ALA A 155 15.26 -3.65 14.61
C ALA A 155 15.10 -5.19 14.54
N ASP A 156 16.20 -5.89 14.52
CA ASP A 156 16.24 -7.37 14.48
C ASP A 156 15.48 -7.99 13.29
N GLY A 157 15.22 -7.22 12.22
CA GLY A 157 14.49 -7.70 11.05
C GLY A 157 13.03 -8.04 11.33
N ILE A 158 12.40 -7.38 12.30
CA ILE A 158 11.02 -7.67 12.72
C ILE A 158 10.16 -6.43 12.59
N PHE A 159 9.10 -6.50 11.78
CA PHE A 159 8.01 -5.54 11.88
C PHE A 159 7.19 -5.84 13.14
N ALA A 160 7.17 -4.93 14.08
CA ALA A 160 6.44 -5.08 15.31
C ALA A 160 5.58 -3.84 15.59
N VAL A 161 4.41 -4.06 16.16
CA VAL A 161 3.58 -3.00 16.71
C VAL A 161 3.81 -2.98 18.22
N PRO A 162 4.33 -1.87 18.79
CA PRO A 162 4.61 -1.76 20.21
C PRO A 162 3.40 -2.13 21.08
N ASP A 163 3.65 -2.76 22.22
CA ASP A 163 2.64 -3.15 23.22
C ASP A 163 1.54 -4.09 22.70
N THR A 164 1.79 -4.76 21.56
CA THR A 164 0.88 -5.76 20.98
C THR A 164 1.63 -7.04 20.60
N PRO A 165 0.91 -8.15 20.38
CA PRO A 165 1.52 -9.37 19.87
C PRO A 165 1.81 -9.35 18.35
N ILE A 166 1.48 -8.27 17.64
CA ILE A 166 1.64 -8.18 16.19
C ILE A 166 3.12 -8.12 15.82
N ARG A 167 3.58 -9.15 15.12
CA ARG A 167 4.96 -9.30 14.67
C ARG A 167 5.02 -10.02 13.32
N LEU A 168 5.85 -9.50 12.40
CA LEU A 168 6.23 -10.19 11.17
C LEU A 168 7.75 -10.27 11.13
N VAL A 169 8.27 -11.48 11.12
CA VAL A 169 9.72 -11.73 11.01
C VAL A 169 10.07 -11.77 9.54
N LEU A 170 10.89 -10.82 9.08
CA LEU A 170 11.24 -10.68 7.65
C LEU A 170 11.97 -11.92 7.12
N ALA A 171 12.83 -12.53 7.94
CA ALA A 171 13.53 -13.76 7.55
C ALA A 171 12.55 -14.89 7.22
N ASP A 172 11.48 -15.03 8.01
CA ASP A 172 10.46 -16.07 7.79
C ASP A 172 9.67 -15.76 6.51
N LEU A 173 9.28 -14.48 6.29
CA LEU A 173 8.58 -14.07 5.05
C LEU A 173 9.40 -14.38 3.79
N PHE A 174 10.71 -14.15 3.86
CA PHE A 174 11.58 -14.38 2.70
C PHE A 174 11.99 -15.85 2.54
N ALA A 175 12.00 -16.63 3.61
CA ALA A 175 12.25 -18.08 3.53
C ALA A 175 11.14 -18.79 2.73
N GLU A 176 9.89 -18.39 2.93
CA GLU A 176 8.74 -18.90 2.18
C GLU A 176 8.85 -18.68 0.66
N LEU A 177 9.56 -17.64 0.21
CA LEU A 177 9.83 -17.41 -1.22
C LEU A 177 10.78 -18.44 -1.84
N ASP A 178 11.51 -19.18 -1.03
CA ASP A 178 12.52 -20.14 -1.47
C ASP A 178 12.02 -21.61 -1.43
N GLU A 179 10.81 -21.84 -0.89
CA GLU A 179 10.25 -23.18 -0.70
C GLU A 179 9.46 -23.71 -1.93
N ASP A 180 9.37 -22.93 -3.04
CA ASP A 180 8.65 -23.27 -4.28
C ASP A 180 9.60 -23.85 -5.38
#